data_1ab79d50288bb95392673dd42ea4770d
#
_entry.id   1ab79d50288bb95392673dd42ea4770d
#
_cell.length_a   1.000
_cell.length_b   1.000
_cell.length_c   1.000
_cell.angle_alpha   90.00
_cell.angle_beta   90.00
_cell.angle_gamma   90.00
#
_symmetry.space_group_name_H-M   'P 1'
#
loop_
_entity.id
_entity.type
_entity.pdbx_description
1 polymer ?
#
loop_
_entity_poly.entity_id
_entity_poly.type
_entity_poly.pdbx_seq_one_letter_code
_entity_poly.pdbx_strand_id
1 'polypeptide(L)'
;MSYPFLTLEDNTEITHSEVLPDGSVKVFVERPVFRGFHSATCMLPSYEWRDVVGFSTEELAGFRKMIGDSAHLIIRYAKRGGILNAAGF
;
A
#
# COMPACT_ATOMS: atom_id res chain seq x y z
N MET A 1 8.15 -3.12 -9.26
CA MET A 1 8.90 -3.08 -7.99
C MET A 1 8.07 -2.38 -6.93
N SER A 2 8.16 -2.81 -5.69
CA SER A 2 7.44 -2.18 -4.58
C SER A 2 8.43 -1.57 -3.60
N TYR A 3 7.99 -0.49 -2.95
CA TYR A 3 8.79 0.26 -2.00
C TYR A 3 8.13 0.23 -0.64
N PRO A 4 8.88 0.07 0.46
CA PRO A 4 8.28 0.05 1.78
C PRO A 4 7.73 1.42 2.16
N PHE A 5 6.60 1.43 2.87
CA PHE A 5 6.03 2.65 3.41
C PHE A 5 5.85 2.56 4.92
N LEU A 6 5.22 1.48 5.41
CA LEU A 6 4.87 1.36 6.82
C LEU A 6 4.72 -0.11 7.20
N THR A 7 5.16 -0.46 8.40
CA THR A 7 4.90 -1.77 8.99
C THR A 7 4.14 -1.58 10.30
N LEU A 8 3.02 -2.27 10.42
CA LEU A 8 2.16 -2.20 11.62
C LEU A 8 2.64 -3.19 12.68
N GLU A 9 2.11 -3.05 13.90
CA GLU A 9 2.52 -3.88 15.03
C GLU A 9 2.28 -5.37 14.82
N ASP A 10 1.26 -5.73 14.04
CA ASP A 10 0.94 -7.13 13.74
C ASP A 10 1.71 -7.67 12.54
N ASN A 11 2.76 -6.97 12.12
CA ASN A 11 3.57 -7.30 10.96
C ASN A 11 2.86 -7.12 9.61
N THR A 12 1.72 -6.44 9.58
CA THR A 12 1.13 -6.03 8.31
C THR A 12 2.03 -5.00 7.67
N GLU A 13 2.46 -5.28 6.44
CA GLU A 13 3.33 -4.38 5.70
C GLU A 13 2.53 -3.62 4.65
N ILE A 14 2.79 -2.33 4.56
CA ILE A 14 2.24 -1.48 3.52
C ILE A 14 3.38 -1.04 2.62
N THR A 15 3.28 -1.41 1.36
CA THR A 15 4.28 -1.03 0.34
C THR A 15 3.53 -0.36 -0.81
N HIS A 16 4.27 0.24 -1.73
CA HIS A 16 3.64 0.90 -2.87
C HIS A 16 4.51 0.76 -4.13
N SER A 17 3.88 0.93 -5.27
CA SER A 17 4.58 0.95 -6.55
C SER A 17 5.11 2.36 -6.85
N GLU A 18 5.86 2.49 -7.93
CA GLU A 18 6.06 3.78 -8.58
C GLU A 18 4.76 4.20 -9.26
N VAL A 19 4.71 5.44 -9.75
CA VAL A 19 3.57 5.91 -10.54
C VAL A 19 3.51 5.10 -11.83
N LEU A 20 2.35 4.50 -12.09
CA LEU A 20 2.15 3.68 -13.28
C LEU A 20 1.88 4.56 -14.51
N PRO A 21 1.95 3.99 -15.73
CA PRO A 21 1.74 4.77 -16.95
C PRO A 21 0.42 5.53 -17.00
N ASP A 22 -0.64 5.01 -16.35
CA ASP A 22 -1.94 5.68 -16.31
C ASP A 22 -2.05 6.72 -15.18
N GLY A 23 -0.98 6.95 -14.44
CA GLY A 23 -0.96 7.89 -13.32
C GLY A 23 -1.39 7.30 -11.99
N SER A 24 -1.79 6.04 -11.95
CA SER A 24 -2.20 5.40 -10.70
C SER A 24 -0.99 4.91 -9.90
N VAL A 25 -1.24 4.58 -8.63
CA VAL A 25 -0.24 3.97 -7.74
C VAL A 25 -0.90 2.78 -7.08
N LYS A 26 -0.20 1.65 -7.05
CA LYS A 26 -0.66 0.47 -6.31
C LYS A 26 -0.13 0.54 -4.89
N VAL A 27 -1.02 0.36 -3.92
CA VAL A 27 -0.64 0.23 -2.52
C VAL A 27 -0.92 -1.21 -2.10
N PHE A 28 0.12 -1.92 -1.70
CA PHE A 28 0.03 -3.32 -1.33
C PHE A 28 -0.07 -3.45 0.19
N VAL A 29 -1.00 -4.27 0.65
CA VAL A 29 -1.17 -4.59 2.07
C VAL A 29 -0.97 -6.09 2.22
N GLU A 30 0.01 -6.50 3.01
CA GLU A 30 0.32 -7.91 3.21
C GLU A 30 0.53 -8.20 4.69
N ARG A 31 -0.09 -9.28 5.16
CA ARG A 31 0.09 -9.75 6.54
C ARG A 31 0.50 -11.20 6.52
N PRO A 32 1.64 -11.57 7.12
CA PRO A 32 1.98 -12.98 7.26
C PRO A 32 1.00 -13.65 8.23
N VAL A 33 0.52 -14.81 7.83
CA VAL A 33 -0.36 -15.65 8.66
C VAL A 33 0.18 -17.06 8.62
N PHE A 34 -0.41 -17.94 9.46
CA PHE A 34 0.02 -19.34 9.46
C PHE A 34 -0.14 -19.94 8.05
N ARG A 35 0.97 -20.38 7.48
CA ARG A 35 1.06 -20.99 6.15
C ARG A 35 0.75 -20.06 4.98
N GLY A 36 1.04 -18.78 5.09
CA GLY A 36 0.86 -17.92 3.94
C GLY A 36 0.74 -16.44 4.28
N PHE A 37 -0.08 -15.76 3.49
CA PHE A 37 -0.29 -14.33 3.63
C PHE A 37 -1.74 -13.98 3.37
N HIS A 38 -2.24 -12.99 4.11
CA HIS A 38 -3.38 -12.22 3.66
C HIS A 38 -2.83 -11.05 2.85
N SER A 39 -3.47 -10.71 1.76
CA SER A 39 -2.98 -9.64 0.89
C SER A 39 -4.13 -8.92 0.20
N ALA A 40 -3.86 -7.68 -0.19
CA ALA A 40 -4.79 -6.88 -0.97
C ALA A 40 -4.03 -5.74 -1.62
N THR A 41 -4.56 -5.24 -2.73
CA THR A 41 -4.01 -4.09 -3.41
C THR A 41 -5.07 -3.00 -3.48
N CYS A 42 -4.71 -1.81 -3.01
CA CYS A 42 -5.56 -0.62 -3.09
C CYS A 42 -5.00 0.28 -4.20
N MET A 43 -5.82 0.58 -5.19
CA MET A 43 -5.41 1.48 -6.27
C MET A 43 -5.64 2.93 -5.85
N LEU A 44 -4.68 3.80 -6.13
CA LEU A 44 -4.85 5.23 -5.94
C LEU A 44 -4.90 5.92 -7.31
N PRO A 45 -5.70 6.92 -7.51
CA PRO A 45 -6.54 7.63 -6.54
C PRO A 45 -7.94 7.07 -6.36
N SER A 46 -8.31 5.98 -7.03
CA SER A 46 -9.68 5.45 -7.01
C SER A 46 -10.08 4.77 -5.70
N TYR A 47 -9.10 4.28 -4.93
CA TYR A 47 -9.31 3.42 -3.75
C TYR A 47 -9.98 2.09 -4.08
N GLU A 48 -9.89 1.64 -5.33
CA GLU A 48 -10.41 0.33 -5.71
C GLU A 48 -9.53 -0.77 -5.13
N TRP A 49 -10.17 -1.76 -4.51
CA TRP A 49 -9.46 -2.94 -4.02
C TRP A 49 -9.36 -3.99 -5.12
N ARG A 50 -8.20 -4.62 -5.23
CA ARG A 50 -7.95 -5.72 -6.16
C ARG A 50 -7.20 -6.83 -5.46
N ASP A 51 -7.36 -8.06 -5.97
CA ASP A 51 -6.59 -9.22 -5.52
C ASP A 51 -6.64 -9.43 -4.01
N VAL A 52 -7.83 -9.29 -3.43
CA VAL A 52 -8.03 -9.43 -1.98
C VAL A 52 -8.02 -10.91 -1.61
N VAL A 53 -7.14 -11.27 -0.69
CA VAL A 53 -7.01 -12.63 -0.16
C VAL A 53 -6.97 -12.57 1.36
N GLY A 54 -8.00 -13.11 2.01
CA GLY A 54 -8.01 -13.32 3.46
C GLY A 54 -8.47 -12.17 4.32
N PHE A 55 -8.37 -10.94 3.88
CA PHE A 55 -8.83 -9.80 4.66
C PHE A 55 -10.36 -9.68 4.63
N SER A 56 -10.94 -9.33 5.78
CA SER A 56 -12.36 -9.04 5.88
C SER A 56 -12.69 -7.65 5.34
N THR A 57 -13.97 -7.41 5.07
CA THR A 57 -14.41 -6.07 4.65
C THR A 57 -14.12 -5.01 5.70
N GLU A 58 -14.20 -5.37 6.98
CA GLU A 58 -13.89 -4.45 8.07
C GLU A 58 -12.42 -4.09 8.10
N GLU A 59 -11.55 -5.08 7.89
CA GLU A 59 -10.11 -4.84 7.81
C GLU A 59 -9.78 -3.94 6.62
N LEU A 60 -10.39 -4.20 5.47
CA LEU A 60 -10.17 -3.38 4.29
C LEU A 60 -10.63 -1.93 4.52
N ALA A 61 -11.75 -1.73 5.21
CA ALA A 61 -12.21 -0.38 5.53
C ALA A 61 -11.20 0.37 6.41
N GLY A 62 -10.61 -0.32 7.39
CA GLY A 62 -9.57 0.26 8.23
C GLY A 62 -8.31 0.61 7.45
N PHE A 63 -7.86 -0.27 6.57
CA PHE A 63 -6.71 -0.01 5.71
C PHE A 63 -6.98 1.15 4.75
N ARG A 64 -8.19 1.21 4.19
CA ARG A 64 -8.56 2.29 3.29
C ARG A 64 -8.47 3.65 3.98
N LYS A 65 -8.94 3.73 5.22
CA LYS A 65 -8.86 4.96 5.99
C LYS A 65 -7.41 5.36 6.23
N MET A 66 -6.57 4.41 6.64
CA MET A 66 -5.16 4.66 6.90
C MET A 66 -4.43 5.09 5.63
N ILE A 67 -4.69 4.42 4.51
CA ILE A 67 -4.09 4.77 3.23
C ILE A 67 -4.57 6.16 2.81
N GLY A 68 -5.85 6.47 3.00
CA GLY A 68 -6.41 7.77 2.68
C GLY A 68 -5.75 8.91 3.44
N ASP A 69 -5.47 8.68 4.72
CA ASP A 69 -4.81 9.68 5.55
C ASP A 69 -3.38 9.97 5.09
N SER A 70 -2.74 9.03 4.41
CA SER A 70 -1.35 9.13 3.95
C SER A 70 -1.21 9.18 2.43
N ALA A 71 -2.31 9.21 1.69
CA ALA A 71 -2.28 9.06 0.24
C ALA A 71 -1.36 10.07 -0.45
N HIS A 72 -1.37 11.31 -0.03
CA HIS A 72 -0.51 12.34 -0.63
C HIS A 72 0.98 12.04 -0.44
N LEU A 73 1.35 11.47 0.70
CA LEU A 73 2.73 11.07 0.96
C LEU A 73 3.10 9.86 0.11
N ILE A 74 2.23 8.88 0.03
CA ILE A 74 2.47 7.68 -0.77
C ILE A 74 2.68 8.06 -2.23
N ILE A 75 1.84 8.93 -2.77
CA ILE A 75 1.94 9.39 -4.14
C ILE A 75 3.25 10.17 -4.36
N ARG A 76 3.61 11.01 -3.40
CA ARG A 76 4.88 11.75 -3.46
C ARG A 76 6.06 10.80 -3.52
N TYR A 77 6.10 9.79 -2.66
CA TYR A 77 7.19 8.82 -2.66
C TYR A 77 7.18 7.97 -3.92
N ALA A 78 5.99 7.63 -4.43
CA ALA A 78 5.86 6.89 -5.69
C ALA A 78 6.51 7.64 -6.85
N LYS A 79 6.34 8.95 -6.90
CA LYS A 79 6.94 9.80 -7.93
C LYS A 79 8.46 9.84 -7.84
N ARG A 80 9.03 9.58 -6.67
CA ARG A 80 10.46 9.65 -6.41
C ARG A 80 11.13 8.29 -6.26
N GLY A 81 10.39 7.18 -6.48
CA GLY A 81 10.95 5.85 -6.37
C GLY A 81 11.13 5.37 -4.93
N GLY A 82 10.23 5.81 -4.03
CA GLY A 82 10.21 5.33 -2.66
C GLY A 82 10.70 6.33 -1.62
N ILE A 83 10.46 6.02 -0.35
CA ILE A 83 10.74 6.94 0.76
C ILE A 83 12.24 7.25 0.88
N LEU A 84 13.11 6.27 0.65
CA LEU A 84 14.55 6.48 0.73
C LEU A 84 15.04 7.45 -0.31
N ASN A 85 14.54 7.33 -1.54
CA ASN A 85 14.90 8.27 -2.61
C ASN A 85 14.30 9.64 -2.38
N ALA A 86 13.10 9.71 -1.80
CA ALA A 86 12.47 10.98 -1.47
C ALA A 86 13.26 11.75 -0.42
N ALA A 87 13.93 11.04 0.49
CA ALA A 87 14.70 11.66 1.55
C ALA A 87 16.15 11.92 1.18
N GLY A 88 16.66 11.20 0.20
CA GLY A 88 18.10 11.15 -0.10
C GLY A 88 18.59 12.05 -1.22
N PHE A 89 17.74 12.92 -1.71
CA PHE A 89 18.14 13.76 -2.80
C PHE A 89 19.26 14.71 -2.53
#